data_7393b122bfe551bcad7fa8949f42a455
#
_entry.id   7393b122bfe551bcad7fa8949f42a455
#
_cell.length_a   1.000
_cell.length_b   1.000
_cell.length_c   1.000
_cell.angle_alpha   90.00
_cell.angle_beta   90.00
_cell.angle_gamma   90.00
#
_symmetry.space_group_name_H-M   'P 1'
#
loop_
_entity.id
_entity.type
_entity.pdbx_description
1 polymer ?
#
loop_
_entity_poly.entity_id
_entity_poly.type
_entity_poly.pdbx_seq_one_letter_code
_entity_poly.pdbx_strand_id
1 'polypeptide(L)'
;MPDYVHAEVLVSTDWVAEHLSDPQVRIVESDEDRALYTQGHLPGAVEIDWAVDLQCQVERDYIDRAAFEKLCAERGISNDTTVVFYGDQNNWWACYAFWVFKLYGHKDCRIMNGGRKRWDLDSRPWSSERVSYPHASYVAQEQDPAIRALRDEVLKHQRTGKQLLDVRSPEEYRGERMHMPDYPNEGAIRGGHIPGAVNVPWPMNCHDDGTFKSAKDLEKLYIKELKMKRRSPTIAYCRIGERSSLTWFVLTYLLGFGNVKNYDGSWLEWGNCVRVPIAKGGEPGGPSAASASPPPASASPTPAVHA
;
A
#
# COMPACT_ATOMS: atom_id res chain seq x y z
N MET A 1 -24.27 7.72 -6.22
CA MET A 1 -22.94 7.25 -5.86
C MET A 1 -21.92 8.17 -6.52
N PRO A 2 -20.74 8.41 -5.92
CA PRO A 2 -19.71 9.19 -6.59
C PRO A 2 -19.33 8.51 -7.92
N ASP A 3 -19.00 9.35 -8.94
CA ASP A 3 -18.68 8.89 -10.31
C ASP A 3 -17.28 8.25 -10.40
N TYR A 4 -16.98 7.26 -9.53
CA TYR A 4 -15.75 6.48 -9.61
C TYR A 4 -15.78 5.55 -10.83
N VAL A 5 -14.62 5.29 -11.41
CA VAL A 5 -14.50 4.44 -12.61
C VAL A 5 -14.91 3.00 -12.29
N HIS A 6 -14.54 2.48 -11.12
CA HIS A 6 -14.91 1.17 -10.60
C HIS A 6 -15.62 1.34 -9.25
N ALA A 7 -16.86 1.84 -9.29
CA ALA A 7 -17.64 2.10 -8.08
C ALA A 7 -18.01 0.80 -7.33
N GLU A 8 -18.05 -0.33 -8.00
CA GLU A 8 -18.39 -1.65 -7.47
C GLU A 8 -17.40 -2.17 -6.41
N VAL A 9 -16.16 -1.68 -6.42
CA VAL A 9 -15.14 -2.10 -5.43
C VAL A 9 -15.24 -1.35 -4.09
N LEU A 10 -16.14 -0.37 -3.99
CA LEU A 10 -16.30 0.43 -2.78
C LEU A 10 -17.75 0.33 -2.28
N VAL A 11 -17.93 -0.25 -1.11
CA VAL A 11 -19.26 -0.46 -0.50
C VAL A 11 -19.48 0.44 0.71
N SER A 12 -20.72 0.83 0.97
CA SER A 12 -21.08 1.61 2.17
C SER A 12 -21.21 0.73 3.41
N THR A 13 -21.22 1.35 4.57
CA THR A 13 -21.55 0.68 5.84
C THR A 13 -22.96 0.11 5.83
N ASP A 14 -23.93 0.75 5.12
CA ASP A 14 -25.29 0.22 4.92
C ASP A 14 -25.23 -1.10 4.16
N TRP A 15 -24.55 -1.12 3.02
CA TRP A 15 -24.39 -2.33 2.22
C TRP A 15 -23.78 -3.47 3.05
N VAL A 16 -22.71 -3.18 3.82
CA VAL A 16 -22.08 -4.19 4.68
C VAL A 16 -23.06 -4.71 5.73
N ALA A 17 -23.81 -3.82 6.38
CA ALA A 17 -24.81 -4.22 7.40
C ALA A 17 -25.90 -5.13 6.84
N GLU A 18 -26.32 -4.91 5.59
CA GLU A 18 -27.31 -5.75 4.90
C GLU A 18 -26.76 -7.13 4.50
N HIS A 19 -25.42 -7.28 4.41
CA HIS A 19 -24.77 -8.50 3.93
C HIS A 19 -23.96 -9.25 5.01
N LEU A 20 -24.05 -8.87 6.28
CA LEU A 20 -23.31 -9.54 7.38
C LEU A 20 -23.60 -11.05 7.48
N SER A 21 -24.81 -11.47 7.11
CA SER A 21 -25.23 -12.88 7.15
C SER A 21 -25.22 -13.57 5.79
N ASP A 22 -24.71 -12.92 4.74
CA ASP A 22 -24.66 -13.48 3.41
C ASP A 22 -23.49 -14.50 3.32
N PRO A 23 -23.78 -15.80 3.04
CA PRO A 23 -22.76 -16.82 2.96
C PRO A 23 -21.75 -16.60 1.81
N GLN A 24 -22.11 -15.81 0.80
CA GLN A 24 -21.24 -15.46 -0.32
C GLN A 24 -20.32 -14.26 -0.02
N VAL A 25 -20.54 -13.57 1.11
CA VAL A 25 -19.75 -12.41 1.52
C VAL A 25 -18.86 -12.78 2.71
N ARG A 26 -17.61 -12.41 2.66
CA ARG A 26 -16.67 -12.52 3.78
C ARG A 26 -16.16 -11.14 4.15
N ILE A 27 -16.50 -10.69 5.36
CA ILE A 27 -15.97 -9.45 5.92
C ILE A 27 -14.61 -9.75 6.54
N VAL A 28 -13.60 -8.96 6.18
CA VAL A 28 -12.21 -9.13 6.63
C VAL A 28 -11.73 -7.86 7.29
N GLU A 29 -11.28 -7.96 8.53
CA GLU A 29 -10.62 -6.87 9.25
C GLU A 29 -9.11 -6.98 9.14
N SER A 30 -8.46 -5.87 8.83
CA SER A 30 -7.00 -5.74 8.84
C SER A 30 -6.62 -4.34 9.33
N ASP A 31 -5.98 -4.29 10.51
CA ASP A 31 -5.75 -3.08 11.28
C ASP A 31 -4.26 -2.80 11.51
N GLU A 32 -3.93 -1.54 11.78
CA GLU A 32 -2.66 -1.14 12.36
C GLU A 32 -2.56 -1.62 13.81
N ASP A 33 -3.57 -1.31 14.63
CA ASP A 33 -3.67 -1.85 15.98
C ASP A 33 -4.39 -3.21 15.96
N ARG A 34 -3.61 -4.27 15.91
CA ARG A 34 -4.09 -5.66 15.88
C ARG A 34 -4.94 -6.07 17.09
N ALA A 35 -4.87 -5.31 18.19
CA ALA A 35 -5.72 -5.55 19.36
C ALA A 35 -7.18 -5.14 19.11
N LEU A 36 -7.47 -4.31 18.13
CA LEU A 36 -8.80 -3.79 17.86
C LEU A 36 -9.80 -4.90 17.51
N TYR A 37 -9.39 -5.89 16.72
CA TYR A 37 -10.26 -7.01 16.39
C TYR A 37 -10.79 -7.74 17.62
N THR A 38 -9.95 -8.01 18.60
CA THR A 38 -10.36 -8.69 19.84
C THR A 38 -11.18 -7.82 20.78
N GLN A 39 -11.01 -6.49 20.70
CA GLN A 39 -11.80 -5.54 21.46
C GLN A 39 -13.23 -5.38 20.90
N GLY A 40 -13.36 -5.51 19.58
CA GLY A 40 -14.62 -5.44 18.87
C GLY A 40 -14.41 -5.38 17.36
N HIS A 41 -15.09 -6.25 16.64
CA HIS A 41 -15.09 -6.33 15.17
C HIS A 41 -16.52 -6.33 14.62
N LEU A 42 -16.69 -6.17 13.32
CA LEU A 42 -18.01 -6.29 12.69
C LEU A 42 -18.55 -7.72 12.90
N PRO A 43 -19.85 -7.89 13.19
CA PRO A 43 -20.42 -9.22 13.36
C PRO A 43 -20.11 -10.13 12.17
N GLY A 44 -19.52 -11.30 12.44
CA GLY A 44 -19.11 -12.25 11.42
C GLY A 44 -17.80 -11.95 10.69
N ALA A 45 -17.11 -10.85 10.99
CA ALA A 45 -15.82 -10.55 10.38
C ALA A 45 -14.73 -11.52 10.84
N VAL A 46 -13.82 -11.87 9.94
CA VAL A 46 -12.58 -12.59 10.23
C VAL A 46 -11.41 -11.62 10.22
N GLU A 47 -10.40 -11.90 11.04
CA GLU A 47 -9.15 -11.15 11.06
C GLU A 47 -8.16 -11.67 10.01
N ILE A 48 -7.46 -10.75 9.36
CA ILE A 48 -6.19 -10.99 8.67
C ILE A 48 -5.14 -10.05 9.25
N ASP A 49 -4.27 -10.60 10.10
CA ASP A 49 -3.10 -9.88 10.61
C ASP A 49 -2.07 -9.71 9.50
N TRP A 50 -1.90 -8.49 9.03
CA TRP A 50 -1.01 -8.18 7.91
C TRP A 50 0.44 -8.65 8.14
N ALA A 51 0.93 -8.64 9.39
CA ALA A 51 2.31 -8.99 9.72
C ALA A 51 2.53 -10.50 9.83
N VAL A 52 1.51 -11.24 10.26
CA VAL A 52 1.61 -12.71 10.48
C VAL A 52 1.01 -13.48 9.32
N ASP A 53 -0.19 -13.08 8.86
CA ASP A 53 -0.93 -13.83 7.86
C ASP A 53 -0.51 -13.53 6.41
N LEU A 54 0.02 -12.31 6.14
CA LEU A 54 0.37 -11.89 4.78
C LEU A 54 1.87 -11.83 4.49
N GLN A 55 2.72 -11.91 5.52
CA GLN A 55 4.17 -11.81 5.38
C GLN A 55 4.85 -13.17 5.57
N CYS A 56 5.85 -13.47 4.76
CA CYS A 56 6.76 -14.57 5.03
C CYS A 56 7.60 -14.23 6.27
N GLN A 57 7.63 -15.16 7.23
CA GLN A 57 8.31 -14.91 8.51
C GLN A 57 9.83 -15.15 8.42
N VAL A 58 10.33 -15.63 7.29
CA VAL A 58 11.76 -15.93 7.06
C VAL A 58 12.37 -14.95 6.08
N GLU A 59 11.68 -14.67 4.98
CA GLU A 59 12.12 -13.74 3.96
C GLU A 59 11.27 -12.47 4.02
N ARG A 60 11.86 -11.32 3.69
CA ARG A 60 11.09 -10.07 3.55
C ARG A 60 10.31 -10.09 2.23
N ASP A 61 9.26 -10.90 2.20
CA ASP A 61 8.32 -11.03 1.09
C ASP A 61 6.92 -11.38 1.63
N TYR A 62 5.94 -11.47 0.76
CA TYR A 62 4.63 -12.02 1.08
C TYR A 62 4.71 -13.54 1.28
N ILE A 63 3.69 -14.11 1.93
CA ILE A 63 3.49 -15.55 1.97
C ILE A 63 3.44 -16.09 0.53
N ASP A 64 3.83 -17.34 0.33
CA ASP A 64 3.76 -17.97 -0.97
C ASP A 64 2.30 -18.32 -1.37
N ARG A 65 2.13 -18.76 -2.61
CA ARG A 65 0.81 -19.11 -3.14
C ARG A 65 0.11 -20.18 -2.30
N ALA A 66 0.82 -21.22 -1.86
CA ALA A 66 0.22 -22.30 -1.10
C ALA A 66 -0.22 -21.84 0.30
N ALA A 67 0.58 -20.99 0.95
CA ALA A 67 0.20 -20.37 2.21
C ALA A 67 -0.99 -19.43 2.07
N PHE A 68 -1.07 -18.67 0.96
CA PHE A 68 -2.23 -17.83 0.66
C PHE A 68 -3.51 -18.63 0.40
N GLU A 69 -3.42 -19.76 -0.33
CA GLU A 69 -4.53 -20.69 -0.53
C GLU A 69 -5.04 -21.23 0.80
N LYS A 70 -4.11 -21.64 1.69
CA LYS A 70 -4.42 -22.12 3.03
C LYS A 70 -5.09 -21.04 3.88
N LEU A 71 -4.56 -19.83 3.89
CA LEU A 71 -5.16 -18.67 4.59
C LEU A 71 -6.61 -18.44 4.16
N CYS A 72 -6.86 -18.36 2.85
CA CYS A 72 -8.20 -18.20 2.32
C CYS A 72 -9.13 -19.35 2.76
N ALA A 73 -8.67 -20.60 2.61
CA ALA A 73 -9.44 -21.77 3.02
C ALA A 73 -9.85 -21.72 4.51
N GLU A 74 -8.91 -21.41 5.41
CA GLU A 74 -9.13 -21.30 6.85
C GLU A 74 -10.08 -20.16 7.24
N ARG A 75 -10.13 -19.09 6.45
CA ARG A 75 -11.05 -17.94 6.64
C ARG A 75 -12.41 -18.15 5.93
N GLY A 76 -12.65 -19.36 5.37
CA GLY A 76 -13.90 -19.67 4.66
C GLY A 76 -14.06 -18.86 3.37
N ILE A 77 -12.98 -18.52 2.70
CA ILE A 77 -12.95 -17.77 1.44
C ILE A 77 -12.69 -18.73 0.29
N SER A 78 -13.63 -18.82 -0.67
CA SER A 78 -13.46 -19.52 -1.95
C SER A 78 -13.16 -18.52 -3.07
N ASN A 79 -12.86 -19.00 -4.27
CA ASN A 79 -12.62 -18.13 -5.42
C ASN A 79 -13.84 -17.28 -5.84
N ASP A 80 -15.04 -17.70 -5.45
CA ASP A 80 -16.31 -17.03 -5.79
C ASP A 80 -16.84 -16.17 -4.64
N THR A 81 -16.14 -16.10 -3.50
CA THR A 81 -16.52 -15.29 -2.35
C THR A 81 -16.29 -13.81 -2.65
N THR A 82 -17.26 -12.95 -2.37
CA THR A 82 -17.06 -11.49 -2.29
C THR A 82 -16.33 -11.18 -0.98
N VAL A 83 -15.10 -10.67 -1.05
CA VAL A 83 -14.31 -10.29 0.12
C VAL A 83 -14.36 -8.80 0.34
N VAL A 84 -14.86 -8.37 1.50
CA VAL A 84 -14.97 -6.95 1.87
C VAL A 84 -14.00 -6.64 2.99
N PHE A 85 -13.02 -5.80 2.69
CA PHE A 85 -12.00 -5.40 3.66
C PHE A 85 -12.38 -4.11 4.37
N TYR A 86 -12.05 -4.03 5.64
CA TYR A 86 -12.11 -2.81 6.45
C TYR A 86 -11.01 -2.82 7.52
N GLY A 87 -10.75 -1.66 8.11
CA GLY A 87 -9.77 -1.52 9.18
C GLY A 87 -9.78 -0.13 9.79
N ASP A 88 -8.79 0.10 10.64
CA ASP A 88 -8.47 1.40 11.22
C ASP A 88 -7.71 2.32 10.25
N GLN A 89 -7.17 3.43 10.73
CA GLN A 89 -6.32 4.38 9.98
C GLN A 89 -6.82 4.67 8.55
N ASN A 90 -8.14 4.92 8.39
CA ASN A 90 -8.79 5.15 7.10
C ASN A 90 -8.55 4.01 6.08
N ASN A 91 -8.53 2.76 6.54
CA ASN A 91 -8.40 1.56 5.71
C ASN A 91 -7.01 1.33 5.06
N TRP A 92 -5.92 1.90 5.55
CA TRP A 92 -4.66 1.67 4.84
C TRP A 92 -4.21 0.21 4.84
N TRP A 93 -4.39 -0.54 5.98
CA TRP A 93 -4.12 -1.98 6.01
C TRP A 93 -5.20 -2.81 5.31
N ALA A 94 -6.44 -2.38 5.35
CA ALA A 94 -7.50 -2.97 4.53
C ALA A 94 -7.17 -2.87 3.02
N CYS A 95 -6.69 -1.71 2.56
CA CYS A 95 -6.20 -1.54 1.19
C CYS A 95 -4.95 -2.39 0.90
N TYR A 96 -4.09 -2.61 1.90
CA TYR A 96 -2.94 -3.49 1.76
C TYR A 96 -3.37 -4.96 1.61
N ALA A 97 -4.28 -5.45 2.46
CA ALA A 97 -4.85 -6.80 2.34
C ALA A 97 -5.57 -6.97 0.99
N PHE A 98 -6.40 -5.99 0.59
CA PHE A 98 -7.03 -5.96 -0.73
C PHE A 98 -6.00 -6.09 -1.85
N TRP A 99 -4.89 -5.33 -1.78
CA TRP A 99 -3.84 -5.37 -2.78
C TRP A 99 -3.17 -6.75 -2.84
N VAL A 100 -2.89 -7.41 -1.69
CA VAL A 100 -2.34 -8.77 -1.64
C VAL A 100 -3.31 -9.78 -2.25
N PHE A 101 -4.61 -9.66 -2.00
CA PHE A 101 -5.62 -10.51 -2.64
C PHE A 101 -5.65 -10.33 -4.16
N LYS A 102 -5.51 -9.08 -4.63
CA LYS A 102 -5.37 -8.80 -6.07
C LYS A 102 -4.06 -9.33 -6.63
N LEU A 103 -2.98 -9.32 -5.87
CA LEU A 103 -1.69 -9.88 -6.26
C LEU A 103 -1.80 -11.39 -6.57
N TYR A 104 -2.63 -12.11 -5.81
CA TYR A 104 -2.92 -13.54 -6.00
C TYR A 104 -4.17 -13.82 -6.84
N GLY A 105 -4.71 -12.81 -7.49
CA GLY A 105 -5.76 -12.95 -8.51
C GLY A 105 -7.18 -13.13 -7.98
N HIS A 106 -7.48 -12.78 -6.71
CA HIS A 106 -8.86 -12.82 -6.21
C HIS A 106 -9.74 -11.81 -6.94
N LYS A 107 -10.89 -12.26 -7.46
CA LYS A 107 -11.69 -11.46 -8.39
C LYS A 107 -12.52 -10.39 -7.71
N ASP A 108 -13.36 -10.76 -6.76
CA ASP A 108 -14.32 -9.85 -6.11
C ASP A 108 -13.82 -9.41 -4.73
N CYS A 109 -12.95 -8.39 -4.73
CA CYS A 109 -12.49 -7.68 -3.55
C CYS A 109 -13.15 -6.31 -3.48
N ARG A 110 -13.59 -5.91 -2.30
CA ARG A 110 -14.20 -4.60 -2.04
C ARG A 110 -13.64 -3.99 -0.76
N ILE A 111 -13.73 -2.66 -0.65
CA ILE A 111 -13.39 -1.91 0.57
C ILE A 111 -14.67 -1.32 1.15
N MET A 112 -14.88 -1.46 2.45
CA MET A 112 -15.91 -0.72 3.17
C MET A 112 -15.47 0.74 3.34
N ASN A 113 -16.19 1.65 2.71
CA ASN A 113 -15.82 3.06 2.68
C ASN A 113 -15.86 3.69 4.07
N GLY A 114 -14.71 4.18 4.54
CA GLY A 114 -14.55 4.81 5.84
C GLY A 114 -14.13 3.87 6.98
N GLY A 115 -14.07 2.55 6.74
CA GLY A 115 -13.55 1.57 7.67
C GLY A 115 -14.23 1.58 9.04
N ARG A 116 -13.48 1.21 10.08
CA ARG A 116 -13.94 1.18 11.48
C ARG A 116 -14.54 2.52 11.92
N LYS A 117 -13.88 3.62 11.53
CA LYS A 117 -14.30 4.98 11.91
C LYS A 117 -15.70 5.30 11.42
N ARG A 118 -16.02 4.98 10.16
CA ARG A 118 -17.34 5.25 9.61
C ARG A 118 -18.40 4.34 10.22
N TRP A 119 -18.08 3.07 10.46
CA TRP A 119 -18.97 2.12 11.14
C TRP A 119 -19.38 2.61 12.53
N ASP A 120 -18.42 3.14 13.29
CA ASP A 120 -18.65 3.72 14.61
C ASP A 120 -19.50 5.00 14.54
N LEU A 121 -19.19 5.92 13.63
CA LEU A 121 -19.96 7.15 13.41
C LEU A 121 -21.41 6.87 13.01
N ASP A 122 -21.66 5.77 12.28
CA ASP A 122 -23.00 5.32 11.93
C ASP A 122 -23.69 4.55 13.07
N SER A 123 -23.06 4.49 14.27
CA SER A 123 -23.57 3.83 15.48
C SER A 123 -24.00 2.38 15.25
N ARG A 124 -23.21 1.65 14.45
CA ARG A 124 -23.48 0.26 14.12
C ARG A 124 -22.91 -0.70 15.16
N PRO A 125 -23.46 -1.92 15.27
CA PRO A 125 -23.07 -2.87 16.33
C PRO A 125 -21.66 -3.42 16.11
N TRP A 126 -20.94 -3.58 17.22
CA TRP A 126 -19.69 -4.34 17.30
C TRP A 126 -19.95 -5.69 17.95
N SER A 127 -19.14 -6.67 17.61
CA SER A 127 -19.11 -8.01 18.21
C SER A 127 -17.73 -8.32 18.76
N SER A 128 -17.66 -9.07 19.84
CA SER A 128 -16.43 -9.71 20.34
C SER A 128 -16.48 -11.24 20.25
N GLU A 129 -17.48 -11.78 19.55
CA GLU A 129 -17.64 -13.22 19.39
C GLU A 129 -16.57 -13.77 18.46
N ARG A 130 -15.93 -14.87 18.88
CA ARG A 130 -14.94 -15.52 18.03
C ARG A 130 -15.61 -16.12 16.79
N VAL A 131 -15.15 -15.68 15.64
CA VAL A 131 -15.70 -16.09 14.35
C VAL A 131 -14.86 -17.24 13.77
N SER A 132 -15.54 -18.27 13.25
CA SER A 132 -14.93 -19.33 12.47
C SER A 132 -15.88 -19.78 11.36
N TYR A 133 -15.32 -20.15 10.23
CA TYR A 133 -16.06 -20.65 9.08
C TYR A 133 -15.59 -22.04 8.70
N PRO A 134 -16.44 -22.87 8.09
CA PRO A 134 -15.98 -24.10 7.45
C PRO A 134 -14.87 -23.82 6.44
N HIS A 135 -13.88 -24.71 6.37
CA HIS A 135 -12.82 -24.58 5.37
C HIS A 135 -13.38 -24.57 3.96
N ALA A 136 -12.98 -23.57 3.18
CA ALA A 136 -13.33 -23.45 1.77
C ALA A 136 -12.23 -24.04 0.87
N SER A 137 -12.54 -24.28 -0.39
CA SER A 137 -11.54 -24.58 -1.42
C SER A 137 -11.13 -23.26 -2.11
N TYR A 138 -9.83 -23.02 -2.18
CA TYR A 138 -9.28 -21.84 -2.85
C TYR A 138 -8.09 -22.21 -3.73
N VAL A 139 -8.04 -21.63 -4.93
CA VAL A 139 -6.93 -21.78 -5.89
C VAL A 139 -6.42 -20.40 -6.25
N ALA A 140 -5.23 -20.05 -5.80
CA ALA A 140 -4.59 -18.78 -6.11
C ALA A 140 -3.88 -18.81 -7.47
N GLN A 141 -3.72 -17.61 -8.05
CA GLN A 141 -2.83 -17.40 -9.19
C GLN A 141 -1.40 -17.13 -8.70
N GLU A 142 -0.44 -17.16 -9.62
CA GLU A 142 0.88 -16.60 -9.35
C GLU A 142 0.77 -15.09 -9.14
N GLN A 143 1.71 -14.53 -8.39
CA GLN A 143 1.74 -13.08 -8.10
C GLN A 143 1.73 -12.27 -9.40
N ASP A 144 0.81 -11.32 -9.50
CA ASP A 144 0.71 -10.45 -10.67
C ASP A 144 1.82 -9.38 -10.66
N PRO A 145 2.83 -9.47 -11.55
CA PRO A 145 3.90 -8.49 -11.63
C PRO A 145 3.43 -7.12 -12.17
N ALA A 146 2.20 -7.02 -12.67
CA ALA A 146 1.67 -5.78 -13.22
C ALA A 146 1.30 -4.77 -12.14
N ILE A 147 1.04 -5.23 -10.90
CA ILE A 147 0.63 -4.35 -9.80
C ILE A 147 1.70 -4.18 -8.70
N ARG A 148 2.80 -4.93 -8.76
CA ARG A 148 3.93 -4.87 -7.83
C ARG A 148 5.19 -4.34 -8.52
N ALA A 149 5.88 -3.39 -7.90
CA ALA A 149 7.20 -2.93 -8.32
C ALA A 149 8.26 -3.42 -7.33
N LEU A 150 9.38 -3.92 -7.84
CA LEU A 150 10.55 -4.26 -7.05
C LEU A 150 11.62 -3.18 -7.19
N ARG A 151 12.56 -3.10 -6.24
CA ARG A 151 13.62 -2.09 -6.16
C ARG A 151 14.31 -1.80 -7.50
N ASP A 152 14.70 -2.82 -8.24
CA ASP A 152 15.45 -2.66 -9.49
C ASP A 152 14.58 -2.05 -10.61
N GLU A 153 13.27 -2.32 -10.59
CA GLU A 153 12.31 -1.65 -11.47
C GLU A 153 12.16 -0.17 -11.08
N VAL A 154 12.05 0.13 -9.79
CA VAL A 154 11.97 1.51 -9.28
C VAL A 154 13.24 2.29 -9.62
N LEU A 155 14.43 1.65 -9.50
CA LEU A 155 15.71 2.25 -9.88
C LEU A 155 15.79 2.59 -11.38
N LYS A 156 15.17 1.80 -12.24
CA LYS A 156 15.04 2.11 -13.68
C LYS A 156 13.97 3.19 -13.89
N HIS A 157 12.83 3.08 -13.24
CA HIS A 157 11.69 3.98 -13.40
C HIS A 157 12.03 5.44 -13.05
N GLN A 158 12.70 5.69 -11.92
CA GLN A 158 13.09 7.03 -11.49
C GLN A 158 13.98 7.78 -12.49
N ARG A 159 14.75 7.06 -13.33
CA ARG A 159 15.58 7.65 -14.39
C ARG A 159 14.80 8.10 -15.62
N THR A 160 13.56 7.67 -15.76
CA THR A 160 12.71 7.93 -16.94
C THR A 160 11.91 9.23 -16.85
N GLY A 161 11.84 9.86 -15.68
CA GLY A 161 10.96 10.99 -15.41
C GLY A 161 9.47 10.65 -15.45
N LYS A 162 9.10 9.36 -15.37
CA LYS A 162 7.71 8.91 -15.26
C LYS A 162 7.16 9.13 -13.84
N GLN A 163 5.87 8.95 -13.68
CA GLN A 163 5.16 9.26 -12.44
C GLN A 163 5.62 8.37 -11.27
N LEU A 164 6.14 9.01 -10.24
CA LEU A 164 6.60 8.37 -9.01
C LEU A 164 6.06 9.15 -7.82
N LEU A 165 5.32 8.49 -6.93
CA LEU A 165 4.66 9.11 -5.80
C LEU A 165 5.24 8.62 -4.47
N ASP A 166 5.66 9.56 -3.63
CA ASP A 166 5.91 9.33 -2.22
C ASP A 166 4.69 9.75 -1.42
N VAL A 167 4.03 8.79 -0.77
CA VAL A 167 2.79 9.07 -0.05
C VAL A 167 2.99 9.23 1.46
N ARG A 168 4.25 9.31 1.91
CA ARG A 168 4.62 9.59 3.30
C ARG A 168 4.34 11.04 3.67
N SER A 169 4.52 11.36 4.95
CA SER A 169 4.42 12.76 5.41
C SER A 169 5.46 13.66 4.74
N PRO A 170 5.20 14.98 4.66
CA PRO A 170 6.18 15.93 4.13
C PRO A 170 7.53 15.91 4.86
N GLU A 171 7.54 15.65 6.17
CA GLU A 171 8.77 15.56 6.98
C GLU A 171 9.59 14.31 6.62
N GLU A 172 8.93 13.16 6.40
CA GLU A 172 9.58 11.94 5.91
C GLU A 172 10.18 12.18 4.51
N TYR A 173 9.41 12.81 3.62
CA TYR A 173 9.83 13.13 2.27
C TYR A 173 11.05 14.04 2.23
N ARG A 174 11.04 15.14 3.00
CA ARG A 174 12.17 16.07 3.09
C ARG A 174 13.41 15.49 3.76
N GLY A 175 13.27 14.35 4.46
CA GLY A 175 14.34 13.70 5.22
C GLY A 175 14.57 14.30 6.58
N GLU A 176 13.62 15.04 7.11
CA GLU A 176 13.60 15.61 8.47
C GLU A 176 13.18 14.57 9.51
N ARG A 177 12.41 13.56 9.08
CA ARG A 177 11.98 12.42 9.89
C ARG A 177 12.38 11.11 9.19
N MET A 178 12.95 10.17 9.96
CA MET A 178 13.46 8.90 9.44
C MET A 178 12.52 7.71 9.68
N HIS A 179 11.58 7.87 10.61
CA HIS A 179 10.57 6.86 10.95
C HIS A 179 9.25 7.55 11.35
N MET A 180 8.16 6.80 11.41
CA MET A 180 6.92 7.27 12.02
C MET A 180 7.09 7.41 13.55
N PRO A 181 6.43 8.37 14.20
CA PRO A 181 6.60 8.61 15.63
C PRO A 181 6.43 7.36 16.50
N ASP A 182 5.43 6.55 16.18
CA ASP A 182 5.05 5.36 16.94
C ASP A 182 5.87 4.10 16.55
N TYR A 183 6.77 4.20 15.55
CA TYR A 183 7.58 3.09 15.03
C TYR A 183 9.05 3.43 14.90
N PRO A 184 9.75 3.73 16.01
CA PRO A 184 11.14 4.18 15.96
C PRO A 184 12.10 3.11 15.43
N ASN A 185 11.76 1.83 15.57
CA ASN A 185 12.58 0.70 15.10
C ASN A 185 12.39 0.36 13.61
N GLU A 186 11.44 1.02 12.94
CA GLU A 186 11.11 0.78 11.53
C GLU A 186 11.61 1.92 10.63
N GLY A 187 12.68 2.58 11.02
CA GLY A 187 13.30 3.67 10.28
C GLY A 187 14.34 3.19 9.27
N ALA A 188 14.56 4.03 8.26
CA ALA A 188 15.70 3.89 7.37
C ALA A 188 16.91 4.62 7.93
N ILE A 189 18.12 4.16 7.62
CA ILE A 189 19.39 4.81 8.02
C ILE A 189 19.49 6.22 7.43
N ARG A 190 18.87 6.47 6.27
CA ARG A 190 18.91 7.74 5.56
C ARG A 190 17.50 8.31 5.36
N GLY A 191 17.36 9.60 5.65
CA GLY A 191 16.16 10.38 5.34
C GLY A 191 16.19 10.95 3.94
N GLY A 192 15.02 11.28 3.41
CA GLY A 192 14.80 11.85 2.08
C GLY A 192 13.77 11.06 1.27
N HIS A 193 13.86 11.17 -0.05
CA HIS A 193 12.95 10.51 -0.99
C HIS A 193 13.68 10.01 -2.24
N ILE A 194 13.02 9.19 -3.03
CA ILE A 194 13.52 8.70 -4.32
C ILE A 194 13.53 9.89 -5.30
N PRO A 195 14.67 10.21 -5.96
CA PRO A 195 14.74 11.35 -6.88
C PRO A 195 13.68 11.27 -7.98
N GLY A 196 12.99 12.38 -8.22
CA GLY A 196 11.87 12.49 -9.16
C GLY A 196 10.51 12.12 -8.55
N ALA A 197 10.44 11.67 -7.32
CA ALA A 197 9.17 11.42 -6.64
C ALA A 197 8.48 12.73 -6.25
N VAL A 198 7.17 12.78 -6.45
CA VAL A 198 6.31 13.88 -5.97
C VAL A 198 5.67 13.44 -4.66
N ASN A 199 5.69 14.32 -3.65
CA ASN A 199 5.05 14.03 -2.37
C ASN A 199 3.54 14.27 -2.45
N VAL A 200 2.77 13.22 -2.17
CA VAL A 200 1.31 13.25 -2.06
C VAL A 200 0.91 12.47 -0.82
N PRO A 201 0.89 13.09 0.36
CA PRO A 201 0.54 12.41 1.60
C PRO A 201 -0.77 11.62 1.48
N TRP A 202 -0.74 10.35 1.87
CA TRP A 202 -1.88 9.44 1.73
C TRP A 202 -3.20 9.97 2.32
N PRO A 203 -3.24 10.76 3.43
CA PRO A 203 -4.50 11.27 3.97
C PRO A 203 -5.22 12.23 3.03
N MET A 204 -4.52 12.79 2.03
CA MET A 204 -5.15 13.64 1.00
C MET A 204 -6.21 12.90 0.19
N ASN A 205 -6.27 11.59 0.26
CA ASN A 205 -7.28 10.77 -0.43
C ASN A 205 -8.61 10.66 0.35
N CYS A 206 -8.62 10.96 1.64
CA CYS A 206 -9.76 10.71 2.52
C CYS A 206 -10.31 11.99 3.13
N HIS A 207 -11.57 11.92 3.56
CA HIS A 207 -12.20 12.88 4.47
C HIS A 207 -11.89 12.54 5.93
N ASP A 208 -12.22 13.45 6.82
CA ASP A 208 -12.01 13.28 8.26
C ASP A 208 -12.83 12.12 8.86
N ASP A 209 -13.93 11.73 8.24
CA ASP A 209 -14.74 10.58 8.64
C ASP A 209 -14.21 9.23 8.11
N GLY A 210 -13.05 9.24 7.47
CA GLY A 210 -12.39 8.06 6.90
C GLY A 210 -12.83 7.69 5.49
N THR A 211 -13.91 8.29 4.96
CA THR A 211 -14.39 7.99 3.61
C THR A 211 -13.45 8.56 2.53
N PHE A 212 -13.39 7.91 1.39
CA PHE A 212 -12.64 8.43 0.24
C PHE A 212 -13.28 9.72 -0.28
N LYS A 213 -12.45 10.67 -0.71
CA LYS A 213 -12.90 11.90 -1.37
C LYS A 213 -13.59 11.57 -2.68
N SER A 214 -14.49 12.46 -3.13
CA SER A 214 -15.20 12.31 -4.39
C SER A 214 -14.25 12.14 -5.58
N ALA A 215 -14.69 11.46 -6.64
CA ALA A 215 -13.92 11.35 -7.88
C ALA A 215 -13.47 12.72 -8.40
N LYS A 216 -14.34 13.73 -8.32
CA LYS A 216 -14.05 15.10 -8.71
C LYS A 216 -12.90 15.73 -7.91
N ASP A 217 -12.86 15.52 -6.59
CA ASP A 217 -11.81 16.08 -5.73
C ASP A 217 -10.47 15.34 -5.94
N LEU A 218 -10.53 14.01 -6.10
CA LEU A 218 -9.36 13.20 -6.43
C LEU A 218 -8.82 13.56 -7.84
N GLU A 219 -9.67 13.78 -8.84
CA GLU A 219 -9.26 14.26 -10.17
C GLU A 219 -8.64 15.65 -10.11
N LYS A 220 -9.19 16.54 -9.27
CA LYS A 220 -8.60 17.85 -9.04
C LYS A 220 -7.16 17.70 -8.54
N LEU A 221 -6.94 16.88 -7.51
CA LEU A 221 -5.61 16.62 -6.94
C LEU A 221 -4.66 15.99 -7.98
N TYR A 222 -4.98 14.81 -8.46
CA TYR A 222 -4.03 14.01 -9.26
C TYR A 222 -3.88 14.50 -10.69
N ILE A 223 -4.98 14.91 -11.34
CA ILE A 223 -4.97 15.23 -12.77
C ILE A 223 -4.78 16.72 -13.01
N LYS A 224 -5.49 17.59 -12.27
CA LYS A 224 -5.45 19.04 -12.53
C LYS A 224 -4.25 19.70 -11.87
N GLU A 225 -3.96 19.41 -10.61
CA GLU A 225 -2.87 20.04 -9.86
C GLU A 225 -1.53 19.36 -10.17
N LEU A 226 -1.46 18.02 -9.99
CA LEU A 226 -0.23 17.24 -10.19
C LEU A 226 0.04 16.89 -11.66
N LYS A 227 -0.89 17.18 -12.59
CA LYS A 227 -0.75 16.91 -14.04
C LYS A 227 -0.49 15.46 -14.39
N MET A 228 -0.91 14.53 -13.54
CA MET A 228 -0.73 13.10 -13.79
C MET A 228 -1.58 12.61 -14.97
N LYS A 229 -1.07 11.63 -15.66
CA LYS A 229 -1.71 11.02 -16.85
C LYS A 229 -2.13 9.60 -16.55
N ARG A 230 -3.42 9.26 -16.72
CA ARG A 230 -3.98 7.94 -16.40
C ARG A 230 -3.29 6.77 -17.11
N ARG A 231 -2.73 6.97 -18.31
CA ARG A 231 -2.05 5.93 -19.09
C ARG A 231 -0.53 5.87 -18.87
N SER A 232 0.02 6.80 -18.10
CA SER A 232 1.46 6.81 -17.81
C SER A 232 1.78 5.78 -16.73
N PRO A 233 2.86 4.99 -16.87
CA PRO A 233 3.35 4.17 -15.79
C PRO A 233 3.56 4.98 -14.52
N THR A 234 2.99 4.50 -13.43
CA THR A 234 3.01 5.15 -12.12
C THR A 234 3.48 4.16 -11.06
N ILE A 235 4.40 4.56 -10.21
CA ILE A 235 4.77 3.79 -9.02
C ILE A 235 4.47 4.65 -7.80
N ALA A 236 3.80 4.06 -6.80
CA ALA A 236 3.59 4.66 -5.50
C ALA A 236 4.38 3.89 -4.44
N TYR A 237 4.94 4.59 -3.45
CA TYR A 237 5.64 3.99 -2.33
C TYR A 237 5.40 4.78 -1.04
N CYS A 238 5.62 4.12 0.09
CA CYS A 238 5.56 4.75 1.41
C CYS A 238 6.71 4.29 2.33
N ARG A 239 6.40 3.68 3.48
CA ARG A 239 7.35 3.05 4.38
C ARG A 239 7.61 1.58 4.01
N ILE A 240 6.54 0.75 3.94
CA ILE A 240 6.57 -0.70 3.66
C ILE A 240 5.44 -1.16 2.72
N GLY A 241 4.74 -0.25 2.05
CA GLY A 241 3.71 -0.58 1.06
C GLY A 241 2.26 -0.39 1.52
N GLU A 242 2.00 -0.19 2.82
CA GLU A 242 0.66 -0.07 3.41
C GLU A 242 -0.09 1.20 2.98
N ARG A 243 0.49 2.37 3.23
CA ARG A 243 -0.10 3.67 2.85
C ARG A 243 -0.17 3.85 1.33
N SER A 244 0.80 3.28 0.62
CA SER A 244 0.82 3.33 -0.85
C SER A 244 -0.18 2.38 -1.49
N SER A 245 -0.60 1.30 -0.81
CA SER A 245 -1.71 0.46 -1.27
C SER A 245 -3.03 1.22 -1.32
N LEU A 246 -3.29 2.11 -0.34
CA LEU A 246 -4.45 2.99 -0.37
C LEU A 246 -4.40 3.95 -1.58
N THR A 247 -3.25 4.58 -1.84
CA THR A 247 -3.10 5.43 -3.03
C THR A 247 -3.19 4.62 -4.32
N TRP A 248 -2.63 3.42 -4.37
CA TRP A 248 -2.76 2.49 -5.50
C TRP A 248 -4.23 2.15 -5.76
N PHE A 249 -5.01 1.84 -4.71
CA PHE A 249 -6.45 1.58 -4.82
C PHE A 249 -7.18 2.80 -5.42
N VAL A 250 -6.93 3.99 -4.90
CA VAL A 250 -7.54 5.24 -5.40
C VAL A 250 -7.22 5.46 -6.87
N LEU A 251 -5.95 5.38 -7.25
CA LEU A 251 -5.54 5.63 -8.64
C LEU A 251 -6.10 4.57 -9.58
N THR A 252 -6.00 3.29 -9.21
CA THR A 252 -6.39 2.17 -10.08
C THR A 252 -7.90 2.08 -10.21
N TYR A 253 -8.61 2.04 -9.09
CA TYR A 253 -10.05 1.75 -9.10
C TYR A 253 -10.92 2.99 -9.11
N LEU A 254 -10.63 3.97 -8.27
CA LEU A 254 -11.51 5.14 -8.20
C LEU A 254 -11.29 6.08 -9.38
N LEU A 255 -10.05 6.25 -9.86
CA LEU A 255 -9.69 7.14 -10.96
C LEU A 255 -9.38 6.44 -12.30
N GLY A 256 -9.28 5.12 -12.36
CA GLY A 256 -9.07 4.36 -13.58
C GLY A 256 -7.70 4.55 -14.23
N PHE A 257 -6.64 4.68 -13.44
CA PHE A 257 -5.26 4.63 -13.94
C PHE A 257 -4.89 3.20 -14.32
N GLY A 258 -4.52 2.96 -15.57
CA GLY A 258 -4.33 1.61 -16.12
C GLY A 258 -2.96 0.97 -15.85
N ASN A 259 -2.01 1.66 -15.24
CA ASN A 259 -0.64 1.17 -15.04
C ASN A 259 -0.04 1.73 -13.75
N VAL A 260 -0.57 1.27 -12.62
CA VAL A 260 -0.11 1.69 -11.28
C VAL A 260 0.46 0.49 -10.55
N LYS A 261 1.66 0.63 -10.03
CA LYS A 261 2.32 -0.37 -9.20
C LYS A 261 2.55 0.16 -7.78
N ASN A 262 2.37 -0.72 -6.80
CA ASN A 262 2.82 -0.49 -5.44
C ASN A 262 4.25 -1.02 -5.28
N TYR A 263 5.16 -0.17 -4.79
CA TYR A 263 6.49 -0.58 -4.38
C TYR A 263 6.46 -0.88 -2.87
N ASP A 264 6.27 -2.13 -2.52
CA ASP A 264 6.14 -2.55 -1.12
C ASP A 264 7.45 -2.52 -0.33
N GLY A 265 8.61 -2.71 -0.97
CA GLY A 265 9.91 -2.48 -0.32
C GLY A 265 10.05 -1.06 0.20
N SER A 266 9.51 -0.10 -0.53
CA SER A 266 9.32 1.29 -0.10
C SER A 266 10.57 1.95 0.49
N TRP A 267 10.38 2.92 1.39
CA TRP A 267 11.50 3.66 1.97
C TRP A 267 12.34 2.81 2.93
N LEU A 268 11.74 1.82 3.59
CA LEU A 268 12.48 0.93 4.47
C LEU A 268 13.53 0.12 3.69
N GLU A 269 13.22 -0.33 2.49
CA GLU A 269 14.21 -0.94 1.60
C GLU A 269 15.14 0.12 1.01
N TRP A 270 14.58 1.13 0.35
CA TRP A 270 15.38 2.11 -0.41
C TRP A 270 16.36 2.89 0.46
N GLY A 271 15.91 3.43 1.59
CA GLY A 271 16.72 4.23 2.49
C GLY A 271 17.85 3.45 3.18
N ASN A 272 17.77 2.11 3.20
CA ASN A 272 18.81 1.23 3.74
C ASN A 272 19.71 0.62 2.65
N CYS A 273 19.32 0.69 1.38
CA CYS A 273 20.12 0.15 0.29
C CYS A 273 21.40 0.96 0.04
N VAL A 274 22.49 0.23 -0.25
CA VAL A 274 23.77 0.82 -0.69
C VAL A 274 23.68 1.24 -2.16
N ARG A 275 24.25 2.40 -2.50
CA ARG A 275 24.37 2.92 -3.88
C ARG A 275 23.06 3.25 -4.60
N VAL A 276 21.94 3.41 -3.87
CA VAL A 276 20.73 4.00 -4.47
C VAL A 276 20.73 5.52 -4.29
N PRO A 277 20.19 6.28 -5.26
CA PRO A 277 20.12 7.73 -5.18
C PRO A 277 19.05 8.18 -4.19
N ILE A 278 19.34 9.28 -3.48
CA ILE A 278 18.41 9.91 -2.54
C ILE A 278 18.42 11.41 -2.81
N ALA A 279 17.25 12.03 -2.84
CA ALA A 279 17.05 13.46 -2.79
C ALA A 279 16.58 13.88 -1.38
N LYS A 280 16.87 15.13 -0.99
CA LYS A 280 16.45 15.74 0.27
C LYS A 280 15.83 17.11 0.02
N GLY A 281 15.02 17.58 0.95
CA GLY A 281 14.30 18.84 0.82
C GLY A 281 12.95 18.70 0.14
N GLY A 282 12.29 19.83 -0.16
CA GLY A 282 10.93 19.86 -0.70
C GLY A 282 10.80 19.58 -2.19
N GLU A 283 11.88 19.71 -2.94
CA GLU A 283 11.87 19.55 -4.39
C GLU A 283 12.04 18.08 -4.79
N PRO A 284 11.34 17.60 -5.84
CA PRO A 284 11.43 16.19 -6.27
C PRO A 284 12.84 15.74 -6.65
N GLY A 285 13.76 16.66 -6.94
CA GLY A 285 15.04 16.33 -7.54
C GLY A 285 14.89 15.88 -8.99
N GLY A 286 15.97 15.95 -9.75
CA GLY A 286 15.98 15.41 -11.12
C GLY A 286 16.18 13.90 -11.15
N PRO A 287 15.90 13.24 -12.31
CA PRO A 287 16.31 11.86 -12.52
C PRO A 287 17.81 11.73 -12.23
N SER A 288 18.19 10.78 -11.40
CA SER A 288 19.60 10.54 -11.11
C SER A 288 20.32 10.19 -12.42
N ALA A 289 21.26 11.04 -12.86
CA ALA A 289 22.22 10.63 -13.85
C ALA A 289 22.91 9.36 -13.33
N ALA A 290 23.13 8.37 -14.21
CA ALA A 290 23.94 7.22 -13.86
C ALA A 290 25.22 7.76 -13.20
N SER A 291 25.55 7.31 -11.98
CA SER A 291 26.75 7.73 -11.29
C SER A 291 27.92 7.56 -12.26
N ALA A 292 28.50 8.67 -12.72
CA ALA A 292 29.75 8.62 -13.42
C ALA A 292 30.71 7.85 -12.50
N SER A 293 31.34 6.83 -13.05
CA SER A 293 32.42 6.11 -12.34
C SER A 293 33.35 7.15 -11.70
N PRO A 294 33.75 7.00 -10.44
CA PRO A 294 34.71 7.94 -9.87
C PRO A 294 35.91 8.04 -10.81
N PRO A 295 36.47 9.23 -11.00
CA PRO A 295 37.69 9.38 -11.81
C PRO A 295 38.73 8.40 -11.27
N PRO A 296 39.55 7.81 -12.14
CA PRO A 296 40.62 6.93 -11.70
C PRO A 296 41.49 7.67 -10.68
N ALA A 297 41.77 7.00 -9.57
CA ALA A 297 42.62 7.56 -8.52
C ALA A 297 43.90 8.05 -9.17
N SER A 298 44.21 9.34 -9.00
CA SER A 298 45.48 9.90 -9.45
C SER A 298 46.60 9.09 -8.80
N ALA A 299 47.46 8.52 -9.61
CA ALA A 299 48.61 7.78 -9.16
C ALA A 299 49.44 8.68 -8.19
N SER A 300 49.60 8.26 -6.96
CA SER A 300 50.46 8.91 -5.99
C SER A 300 51.91 8.86 -6.56
N PRO A 301 52.69 9.94 -6.49
CA PRO A 301 54.07 9.91 -6.92
C PRO A 301 54.83 8.94 -6.01
N THR A 302 55.56 8.04 -6.65
CA THR A 302 56.51 7.10 -6.03
C THR A 302 57.52 7.88 -5.22
N PRO A 303 57.79 7.58 -3.94
CA PRO A 303 58.85 8.25 -3.19
C PRO A 303 60.22 7.92 -3.83
N ALA A 304 61.00 8.95 -4.13
CA ALA A 304 62.34 8.79 -4.57
C ALA A 304 63.20 8.14 -3.46
N VAL A 305 63.79 7.00 -3.77
CA VAL A 305 64.77 6.36 -2.91
C VAL A 305 66.07 7.12 -3.11
N HIS A 306 66.50 7.86 -2.09
CA HIS A 306 67.85 8.41 -2.00
C HIS A 306 68.80 7.29 -1.54
N ALA A 307 69.82 7.02 -2.39
CA ALA A 307 70.95 6.19 -2.08
C ALA A 307 71.94 6.94 -1.14
#